data_adf7d52ef7ada4fe87400135d6874cc2
#
_entry.id   adf7d52ef7ada4fe87400135d6874cc2
#
_cell.length_a   1.000
_cell.length_b   1.000
_cell.length_c   1.000
_cell.angle_alpha   90.00
_cell.angle_beta   90.00
_cell.angle_gamma   90.00
#
_symmetry.space_group_name_H-M   'P 1'
#
loop_
_entity.id
_entity.type
_entity.pdbx_description
1 polymer ?
#
loop_
_entity_poly.entity_id
_entity_poly.type
_entity_poly.pdbx_seq_one_letter_code
_entity_poly.pdbx_strand_id
1 'polypeptide(L)'
;APNGARLWFSYLDRDEDVLRYQGLAFSWVGFDELTQWATPFAWDYMRSRLRSTAKDLPIYARATTNPGGPGHAWVKKMFIDPAPAGEAFWATNIETGEELTYPSGHSKEGEPLFKRRFIPASLQDNPFLAEQGDYETMLLSLPENQRRQLLEGNWDVAEGAAFPEFNREIHVIDQFDIPKNWVKFRACDYGYGSFSAVVWFAVSPSEQLIVYRELSSLI
;
A
#
# COMPACT_ATOMS: atom_id res chain seq x y z
N ALA A 1 5.22 0.33 -31.92
CA ALA A 1 3.77 0.32 -32.18
C ALA A 1 3.49 0.95 -33.55
N PRO A 2 2.36 0.66 -34.22
CA PRO A 2 2.03 1.20 -35.53
C PRO A 2 1.99 2.75 -35.60
N ASN A 3 1.70 3.38 -34.46
CA ASN A 3 1.67 4.84 -34.30
C ASN A 3 3.02 5.48 -33.99
N GLY A 4 4.14 4.73 -34.09
CA GLY A 4 5.49 5.22 -33.77
C GLY A 4 5.83 5.21 -32.28
N ALA A 5 4.92 4.82 -31.38
CA ALA A 5 5.21 4.69 -29.97
C ALA A 5 6.25 3.59 -29.73
N ARG A 6 7.14 3.83 -28.79
CA ARG A 6 8.16 2.87 -28.36
C ARG A 6 7.81 2.35 -26.96
N LEU A 7 7.81 1.03 -26.81
CA LEU A 7 7.70 0.36 -25.52
C LEU A 7 9.04 -0.27 -25.20
N TRP A 8 9.57 0.04 -24.02
CA TRP A 8 10.80 -0.52 -23.52
C TRP A 8 10.50 -1.42 -22.33
N PHE A 9 10.95 -2.66 -22.40
CA PHE A 9 10.96 -3.58 -21.29
C PHE A 9 12.35 -3.54 -20.64
N SER A 10 12.38 -3.45 -19.32
CA SER A 10 13.59 -3.38 -18.55
C SER A 10 13.37 -3.99 -17.17
N TYR A 11 14.44 -4.17 -16.44
CA TYR A 11 14.40 -4.64 -15.05
C TYR A 11 15.27 -3.75 -14.18
N LEU A 12 15.03 -3.82 -12.88
CA LEU A 12 15.82 -3.15 -11.86
C LEU A 12 16.19 -4.23 -10.82
N ASP A 13 17.47 -4.36 -10.50
CA ASP A 13 17.94 -5.26 -9.46
C ASP A 13 17.92 -4.58 -8.07
N ARG A 14 18.11 -3.26 -8.06
CA ARG A 14 18.17 -2.42 -6.86
C ARG A 14 17.42 -1.11 -7.08
N ASP A 15 17.04 -0.46 -6.00
CA ASP A 15 16.39 0.85 -6.04
C ASP A 15 17.20 1.88 -6.84
N GLU A 16 18.54 1.89 -6.69
CA GLU A 16 19.42 2.85 -7.35
C GLU A 16 19.50 2.67 -8.87
N ASP A 17 19.13 1.52 -9.39
CA ASP A 17 19.13 1.27 -10.84
C ASP A 17 18.21 2.21 -11.62
N VAL A 18 17.23 2.82 -10.94
CA VAL A 18 16.37 3.85 -11.54
C VAL A 18 17.17 5.09 -11.98
N LEU A 19 18.35 5.34 -11.42
CA LEU A 19 19.19 6.49 -11.75
C LEU A 19 19.68 6.46 -13.20
N ARG A 20 19.78 5.27 -13.83
CA ARG A 20 20.10 5.13 -15.26
C ARG A 20 19.07 5.79 -16.19
N TYR A 21 17.88 6.06 -15.70
CA TYR A 21 16.83 6.78 -16.43
C TYR A 21 16.89 8.30 -16.24
N GLN A 22 17.93 8.80 -15.59
CA GLN A 22 18.14 10.23 -15.44
C GLN A 22 18.23 10.90 -16.84
N GLY A 23 17.52 12.02 -16.99
CA GLY A 23 17.45 12.74 -18.27
C GLY A 23 16.42 12.21 -19.26
N LEU A 24 15.92 11.00 -19.09
CA LEU A 24 14.87 10.45 -19.96
C LEU A 24 13.49 11.03 -19.61
N ALA A 25 12.58 10.92 -20.56
CA ALA A 25 11.18 11.34 -20.41
C ALA A 25 10.28 10.24 -20.96
N PHE A 26 9.25 9.93 -20.19
CA PHE A 26 8.24 8.92 -20.53
C PHE A 26 6.84 9.52 -20.44
N SER A 27 5.94 9.08 -21.31
CA SER A 27 4.51 9.37 -21.19
C SER A 27 3.79 8.35 -20.30
N TRP A 28 4.37 7.17 -20.15
CA TRP A 28 3.85 6.09 -19.35
C TRP A 28 4.99 5.30 -18.71
N VAL A 29 4.76 4.88 -17.48
CA VAL A 29 5.63 3.96 -16.74
C VAL A 29 4.78 2.88 -16.12
N GLY A 30 5.17 1.61 -16.31
CA GLY A 30 4.57 0.45 -15.69
C GLY A 30 5.55 -0.25 -14.76
N PHE A 31 5.11 -0.58 -13.55
CA PHE A 31 5.81 -1.50 -12.66
C PHE A 31 5.02 -2.80 -12.57
N ASP A 32 5.72 -3.91 -12.66
CA ASP A 32 5.18 -5.21 -12.33
C ASP A 32 5.68 -5.61 -10.95
N GLU A 33 4.84 -6.28 -10.17
CA GLU A 33 5.14 -6.73 -8.81
C GLU A 33 5.63 -5.59 -7.88
N LEU A 34 4.86 -4.51 -7.76
CA LEU A 34 5.27 -3.31 -7.02
C LEU A 34 5.65 -3.58 -5.56
N THR A 35 5.07 -4.58 -4.90
CA THR A 35 5.38 -4.95 -3.51
C THR A 35 6.75 -5.63 -3.36
N GLN A 36 7.44 -5.97 -4.44
CA GLN A 36 8.82 -6.45 -4.36
C GLN A 36 9.80 -5.35 -3.96
N TRP A 37 9.43 -4.09 -4.08
CA TRP A 37 10.25 -2.94 -3.69
C TRP A 37 10.02 -2.60 -2.22
N ALA A 38 11.06 -2.70 -1.40
CA ALA A 38 10.97 -2.44 0.04
C ALA A 38 10.61 -0.99 0.37
N THR A 39 10.97 -0.05 -0.52
CA THR A 39 10.70 1.38 -0.37
C THR A 39 9.99 1.96 -1.60
N PRO A 40 9.29 3.09 -1.49
CA PRO A 40 8.67 3.75 -2.63
C PRO A 40 9.66 4.49 -3.54
N PHE A 41 10.95 4.48 -3.25
CA PHE A 41 11.96 5.28 -3.95
C PHE A 41 11.98 5.05 -5.47
N ALA A 42 12.04 3.79 -5.91
CA ALA A 42 12.07 3.46 -7.34
C ALA A 42 10.80 3.93 -8.05
N TRP A 43 9.64 3.73 -7.43
CA TRP A 43 8.35 4.18 -7.94
C TRP A 43 8.29 5.70 -8.08
N ASP A 44 8.63 6.45 -7.04
CA ASP A 44 8.56 7.91 -7.04
C ASP A 44 9.60 8.53 -7.99
N TYR A 45 10.80 7.97 -8.04
CA TYR A 45 11.83 8.41 -8.98
C TYR A 45 11.37 8.25 -10.43
N MET A 46 10.84 7.08 -10.81
CA MET A 46 10.37 6.84 -12.18
C MET A 46 9.16 7.71 -12.53
N ARG A 47 8.27 7.98 -11.57
CA ARG A 47 7.17 8.94 -11.76
C ARG A 47 7.67 10.35 -12.06
N SER A 48 8.79 10.77 -11.47
CA SER A 48 9.41 12.06 -11.77
C SER A 48 9.93 12.18 -13.20
N ARG A 49 10.03 11.07 -13.92
CA ARG A 49 10.39 11.04 -15.36
C ARG A 49 9.18 11.16 -16.29
N LEU A 50 7.98 11.14 -15.74
CA LEU A 50 6.74 11.29 -16.50
C LEU A 50 6.55 12.72 -16.96
N ARG A 51 6.74 12.96 -18.25
CA ARG A 51 6.60 14.27 -18.88
C ARG A 51 6.46 14.14 -20.40
N SER A 52 5.72 15.04 -21.01
CA SER A 52 5.58 15.15 -22.45
C SER A 52 5.37 16.59 -22.87
N THR A 53 5.83 16.95 -24.05
CA THR A 53 5.51 18.21 -24.72
C THR A 53 4.25 18.11 -25.57
N ALA A 54 3.74 16.90 -25.84
CA ALA A 54 2.50 16.68 -26.55
C ALA A 54 1.31 17.00 -25.64
N LYS A 55 0.40 17.87 -26.11
CA LYS A 55 -0.69 18.41 -25.30
C LYS A 55 -1.78 17.38 -24.98
N ASP A 56 -2.04 16.43 -25.87
CA ASP A 56 -3.16 15.48 -25.78
C ASP A 56 -2.70 14.07 -25.36
N LEU A 57 -1.45 13.92 -24.96
CA LEU A 57 -0.92 12.64 -24.55
C LEU A 57 -1.14 12.44 -23.03
N PRO A 58 -1.93 11.43 -22.61
CA PRO A 58 -2.08 11.14 -21.20
C PRO A 58 -0.75 10.70 -20.57
N ILE A 59 -0.42 11.27 -19.43
CA ILE A 59 0.78 10.99 -18.67
C ILE A 59 0.39 10.33 -17.36
N TYR A 60 0.80 9.08 -17.17
CA TYR A 60 0.42 8.34 -15.96
C TYR A 60 1.37 7.17 -15.67
N ALA A 61 1.34 6.69 -14.43
CA ALA A 61 1.99 5.46 -14.02
C ALA A 61 0.94 4.40 -13.67
N ARG A 62 1.29 3.13 -13.88
CA ARG A 62 0.53 1.97 -13.42
C ARG A 62 1.45 0.98 -12.73
N ALA A 63 0.88 0.18 -11.86
CA ALA A 63 1.57 -0.96 -11.29
C ALA A 63 0.60 -2.13 -11.15
N THR A 64 1.16 -3.34 -11.29
CA THR A 64 0.51 -4.58 -10.88
C THR A 64 1.19 -5.08 -9.62
N THR A 65 0.46 -5.73 -8.75
CA THR A 65 1.03 -6.34 -7.56
C THR A 65 0.01 -7.18 -6.81
N ASN A 66 0.51 -8.13 -6.04
CA ASN A 66 -0.25 -8.88 -5.05
C ASN A 66 0.07 -8.36 -3.63
N PRO A 67 -0.81 -8.58 -2.64
CA PRO A 67 -0.47 -8.42 -1.24
C PRO A 67 0.73 -9.28 -0.86
N GLY A 68 1.50 -8.86 0.14
CA GLY A 68 2.73 -9.53 0.57
C GLY A 68 3.99 -8.87 0.00
N GLY A 69 5.14 -9.48 0.29
CA GLY A 69 6.45 -8.94 -0.09
C GLY A 69 6.93 -7.76 0.74
N PRO A 70 8.20 -7.35 0.56
CA PRO A 70 8.84 -6.34 1.40
C PRO A 70 8.19 -4.95 1.32
N GLY A 71 7.54 -4.62 0.21
CA GLY A 71 6.88 -3.34 -0.02
C GLY A 71 5.41 -3.29 0.38
N HIS A 72 4.85 -4.39 0.89
CA HIS A 72 3.43 -4.50 1.23
C HIS A 72 2.91 -3.28 2.01
N ALA A 73 3.62 -2.90 3.06
CA ALA A 73 3.17 -1.85 3.97
C ALA A 73 3.03 -0.48 3.30
N TRP A 74 4.02 -0.05 2.51
CA TRP A 74 3.95 1.24 1.84
C TRP A 74 2.98 1.25 0.67
N VAL A 75 2.86 0.13 -0.08
CA VAL A 75 1.88 0.01 -1.17
C VAL A 75 0.46 0.07 -0.60
N LYS A 76 0.20 -0.64 0.50
CA LYS A 76 -1.09 -0.60 1.20
C LYS A 76 -1.45 0.83 1.64
N LYS A 77 -0.57 1.51 2.35
CA LYS A 77 -0.76 2.91 2.77
C LYS A 77 -0.96 3.87 1.59
N MET A 78 -0.26 3.64 0.47
CA MET A 78 -0.30 4.54 -0.68
C MET A 78 -1.54 4.37 -1.54
N PHE A 79 -2.10 3.16 -1.66
CA PHE A 79 -3.10 2.84 -2.67
C PHE A 79 -4.37 2.19 -2.13
N ILE A 80 -4.29 1.42 -1.02
CA ILE A 80 -5.38 0.60 -0.52
C ILE A 80 -6.16 1.31 0.59
N ASP A 81 -5.44 1.73 1.66
CA ASP A 81 -6.04 2.33 2.85
C ASP A 81 -6.78 3.67 2.62
N PRO A 82 -6.37 4.54 1.65
CA PRO A 82 -6.95 5.88 1.55
C PRO A 82 -8.39 5.93 1.03
N ALA A 83 -8.85 4.92 0.27
CA ALA A 83 -10.20 4.92 -0.29
C ALA A 83 -10.69 3.51 -0.62
N PRO A 84 -12.01 3.30 -0.71
CA PRO A 84 -12.58 2.04 -1.19
C PRO A 84 -12.04 1.64 -2.55
N ALA A 85 -11.97 0.32 -2.78
CA ALA A 85 -11.53 -0.25 -4.03
C ALA A 85 -12.32 0.30 -5.24
N GLY A 86 -11.63 0.66 -6.31
CA GLY A 86 -12.24 1.23 -7.52
C GLY A 86 -12.46 2.74 -7.47
N GLU A 87 -12.41 3.37 -6.31
CA GLU A 87 -12.60 4.82 -6.20
C GLU A 87 -11.30 5.59 -6.44
N ALA A 88 -11.42 6.75 -7.05
CA ALA A 88 -10.29 7.66 -7.26
C ALA A 88 -10.22 8.68 -6.12
N PHE A 89 -9.07 8.80 -5.49
CA PHE A 89 -8.82 9.71 -4.38
C PHE A 89 -7.62 10.62 -4.66
N TRP A 90 -7.54 11.75 -3.94
CA TRP A 90 -6.39 12.63 -4.01
C TRP A 90 -5.19 12.00 -3.29
N ALA A 91 -4.03 12.13 -3.90
CA ALA A 91 -2.82 11.52 -3.35
C ALA A 91 -2.46 12.10 -1.98
N THR A 92 -2.11 11.24 -1.05
CA THR A 92 -1.69 11.58 0.30
C THR A 92 -0.21 11.25 0.52
N ASN A 93 0.39 11.95 1.46
CA ASN A 93 1.69 11.58 2.00
C ASN A 93 1.51 10.28 2.83
N ILE A 94 2.32 9.26 2.56
CA ILE A 94 2.19 7.95 3.23
C ILE A 94 2.62 7.96 4.70
N GLU A 95 3.36 8.98 5.15
CA GLU A 95 3.82 9.11 6.54
C GLU A 95 2.82 9.90 7.38
N THR A 96 2.34 11.04 6.84
CA THR A 96 1.46 11.95 7.60
C THR A 96 -0.03 11.73 7.33
N GLY A 97 -0.38 11.07 6.21
CA GLY A 97 -1.76 10.93 5.75
C GLY A 97 -2.37 12.19 5.14
N GLU A 98 -1.64 13.32 5.15
CA GLU A 98 -2.11 14.58 4.61
C GLU A 98 -2.16 14.57 3.08
N GLU A 99 -3.15 15.27 2.51
CA GLU A 99 -3.28 15.42 1.07
C GLU A 99 -2.08 16.17 0.48
N LEU A 100 -1.55 15.65 -0.63
CA LEU A 100 -0.46 16.30 -1.36
C LEU A 100 -1.01 17.46 -2.19
N THR A 101 -0.59 18.68 -1.85
CA THR A 101 -1.04 19.90 -2.50
C THR A 101 0.11 20.68 -3.13
N TYR A 102 -0.21 21.62 -4.03
CA TYR A 102 0.78 22.53 -4.55
C TYR A 102 1.35 23.42 -3.42
N PRO A 103 2.69 23.57 -3.38
CA PRO A 103 3.35 24.28 -2.28
C PRO A 103 3.06 25.78 -2.32
N SER A 104 3.33 26.46 -1.20
CA SER A 104 3.23 27.90 -1.09
C SER A 104 4.07 28.63 -2.14
N GLY A 105 3.52 29.68 -2.73
CA GLY A 105 4.11 30.46 -3.81
C GLY A 105 3.87 29.90 -5.21
N HIS A 106 3.22 28.74 -5.36
CA HIS A 106 2.78 28.23 -6.66
C HIS A 106 1.44 28.86 -7.08
N SER A 107 1.19 29.04 -8.40
CA SER A 107 -0.05 29.61 -8.92
C SER A 107 -1.31 28.83 -8.56
N LYS A 108 -1.16 27.57 -8.16
CA LYS A 108 -2.21 26.66 -7.71
C LYS A 108 -2.03 26.25 -6.24
N GLU A 109 -1.45 27.13 -5.44
CA GLU A 109 -1.21 26.86 -4.01
C GLU A 109 -2.45 26.28 -3.33
N GLY A 110 -2.27 25.17 -2.60
CA GLY A 110 -3.33 24.49 -1.87
C GLY A 110 -4.21 23.55 -2.71
N GLU A 111 -4.15 23.59 -4.07
CA GLU A 111 -4.88 22.61 -4.88
C GLU A 111 -4.22 21.23 -4.79
N PRO A 112 -5.00 20.12 -4.82
CA PRO A 112 -4.46 18.76 -4.83
C PRO A 112 -3.58 18.48 -6.06
N LEU A 113 -2.49 17.72 -5.87
CA LEU A 113 -1.52 17.47 -6.94
C LEU A 113 -2.03 16.52 -8.02
N PHE A 114 -2.50 15.33 -7.63
CA PHE A 114 -2.95 14.27 -8.56
C PHE A 114 -3.77 13.22 -7.84
N LYS A 115 -4.47 12.40 -8.63
CA LYS A 115 -5.28 11.28 -8.10
C LYS A 115 -4.57 9.94 -8.23
N ARG A 116 -4.90 9.05 -7.30
CA ARG A 116 -4.59 7.62 -7.31
C ARG A 116 -5.87 6.82 -7.35
N ARG A 117 -5.75 5.55 -7.74
CA ARG A 117 -6.86 4.57 -7.69
C ARG A 117 -6.27 3.18 -7.51
N PHE A 118 -6.84 2.40 -6.64
CA PHE A 118 -6.63 0.96 -6.57
C PHE A 118 -7.76 0.25 -7.32
N ILE A 119 -7.42 -0.68 -8.19
CA ILE A 119 -8.37 -1.52 -8.91
C ILE A 119 -8.09 -2.96 -8.48
N PRO A 120 -8.98 -3.59 -7.69
CA PRO A 120 -8.81 -4.98 -7.30
C PRO A 120 -9.00 -5.87 -8.52
N ALA A 121 -8.33 -7.01 -8.51
CA ALA A 121 -8.53 -8.08 -9.47
C ALA A 121 -8.52 -9.42 -8.72
N SER A 122 -9.42 -10.30 -9.08
CA SER A 122 -9.56 -11.65 -8.55
C SER A 122 -9.30 -12.68 -9.63
N LEU A 123 -9.14 -13.95 -9.23
CA LEU A 123 -9.01 -15.05 -10.18
C LEU A 123 -10.20 -15.11 -11.14
N GLN A 124 -11.41 -14.83 -10.64
CA GLN A 124 -12.65 -14.86 -11.43
C GLN A 124 -12.71 -13.78 -12.52
N ASP A 125 -11.92 -12.71 -12.39
CA ASP A 125 -11.82 -11.67 -13.44
C ASP A 125 -11.02 -12.15 -14.65
N ASN A 126 -10.34 -13.32 -14.56
CA ASN A 126 -9.64 -13.97 -15.65
C ASN A 126 -10.35 -15.28 -16.04
N PRO A 127 -11.26 -15.24 -17.02
CA PRO A 127 -12.05 -16.41 -17.41
C PRO A 127 -11.20 -17.63 -17.80
N PHE A 128 -10.06 -17.39 -18.45
CA PHE A 128 -9.16 -18.45 -18.89
C PHE A 128 -8.53 -19.23 -17.73
N LEU A 129 -8.22 -18.58 -16.63
CA LEU A 129 -7.68 -19.25 -15.44
C LEU A 129 -8.78 -19.85 -14.57
N ALA A 130 -9.93 -19.19 -14.48
CA ALA A 130 -11.07 -19.66 -13.72
C ALA A 130 -11.69 -20.94 -14.29
N GLU A 131 -11.75 -21.07 -15.65
CA GLU A 131 -12.31 -22.23 -16.32
C GLU A 131 -11.40 -23.48 -16.22
N GLN A 132 -10.08 -23.30 -16.11
CA GLN A 132 -9.14 -24.43 -16.05
C GLN A 132 -9.11 -25.14 -14.69
N GLY A 133 -9.41 -24.43 -13.59
CA GLY A 133 -9.46 -24.99 -12.23
C GLY A 133 -8.13 -25.41 -11.61
N ASP A 134 -7.11 -25.70 -12.42
CA ASP A 134 -5.81 -26.18 -11.96
C ASP A 134 -5.06 -25.11 -11.17
N TYR A 135 -5.15 -23.85 -11.61
CA TYR A 135 -4.50 -22.73 -10.93
C TYR A 135 -5.15 -22.45 -9.57
N GLU A 136 -6.46 -22.48 -9.50
CA GLU A 136 -7.20 -22.36 -8.24
C GLU A 136 -6.82 -23.47 -7.26
N THR A 137 -6.77 -24.72 -7.73
CA THR A 137 -6.36 -25.87 -6.93
C THR A 137 -4.95 -25.71 -6.38
N MET A 138 -4.02 -25.19 -7.19
CA MET A 138 -2.66 -24.89 -6.74
C MET A 138 -2.66 -23.82 -5.65
N LEU A 139 -3.40 -22.72 -5.82
CA LEU A 139 -3.49 -21.67 -4.81
C LEU A 139 -4.13 -22.15 -3.51
N LEU A 140 -5.15 -23.02 -3.58
CA LEU A 140 -5.80 -23.62 -2.43
C LEU A 140 -4.85 -24.55 -1.62
N SER A 141 -3.82 -25.10 -2.25
CA SER A 141 -2.80 -25.91 -1.58
C SER A 141 -1.76 -25.13 -0.79
N LEU A 142 -1.71 -23.80 -0.96
CA LEU A 142 -0.77 -22.93 -0.27
C LEU A 142 -1.14 -22.76 1.23
N PRO A 143 -0.16 -22.42 2.08
CA PRO A 143 -0.43 -21.98 3.45
C PRO A 143 -1.49 -20.89 3.50
N GLU A 144 -2.30 -20.88 4.55
CA GLU A 144 -3.49 -20.00 4.67
C GLU A 144 -3.19 -18.52 4.38
N ASN A 145 -2.11 -17.98 4.92
CA ASN A 145 -1.74 -16.58 4.69
C ASN A 145 -1.44 -16.29 3.21
N GLN A 146 -0.68 -17.16 2.54
CA GLN A 146 -0.38 -17.01 1.11
C GLN A 146 -1.63 -17.19 0.25
N ARG A 147 -2.49 -18.13 0.61
CA ARG A 147 -3.79 -18.31 -0.06
C ARG A 147 -4.64 -17.05 0.04
N ARG A 148 -4.77 -16.47 1.24
CA ARG A 148 -5.52 -15.23 1.44
C ARG A 148 -4.92 -14.04 0.66
N GLN A 149 -3.61 -13.97 0.55
CA GLN A 149 -2.94 -12.94 -0.25
C GLN A 149 -3.17 -13.12 -1.75
N LEU A 150 -2.96 -14.34 -2.28
CA LEU A 150 -2.91 -14.58 -3.71
C LEU A 150 -4.27 -14.92 -4.33
N LEU A 151 -5.12 -15.66 -3.62
CA LEU A 151 -6.44 -16.05 -4.10
C LEU A 151 -7.49 -14.99 -3.79
N GLU A 152 -7.46 -14.44 -2.56
CA GLU A 152 -8.48 -13.49 -2.08
C GLU A 152 -8.05 -12.03 -2.27
N GLY A 153 -6.78 -11.79 -2.60
CA GLY A 153 -6.23 -10.42 -2.71
C GLY A 153 -6.29 -9.65 -1.39
N ASN A 154 -6.16 -10.34 -0.26
CA ASN A 154 -6.35 -9.77 1.05
C ASN A 154 -5.11 -8.97 1.50
N TRP A 155 -5.26 -7.65 1.62
CA TRP A 155 -4.22 -6.72 2.04
C TRP A 155 -4.05 -6.60 3.56
N ASP A 156 -4.88 -7.24 4.36
CA ASP A 156 -4.75 -7.24 5.81
C ASP A 156 -3.88 -8.40 6.34
N VAL A 157 -3.45 -9.30 5.45
CA VAL A 157 -2.55 -10.40 5.77
C VAL A 157 -1.12 -10.00 5.43
N ALA A 158 -0.32 -9.64 6.44
CA ALA A 158 1.11 -9.33 6.28
C ALA A 158 1.96 -10.56 6.56
N GLU A 159 2.92 -10.87 5.67
CA GLU A 159 3.99 -11.83 5.98
C GLU A 159 4.87 -11.28 7.10
N GLY A 160 5.19 -12.13 8.08
CA GLY A 160 6.00 -11.72 9.23
C GLY A 160 5.24 -10.87 10.25
N ALA A 161 3.93 -10.77 10.17
CA ALA A 161 3.11 -10.15 11.21
C ALA A 161 3.34 -10.89 12.54
N ALA A 162 3.54 -10.14 13.61
CA ALA A 162 3.67 -10.70 14.97
C ALA A 162 2.39 -11.45 15.40
N PHE A 163 1.27 -11.10 14.79
CA PHE A 163 -0.05 -11.71 15.00
C PHE A 163 -0.68 -12.05 13.65
N PRO A 164 -0.30 -13.20 13.04
CA PRO A 164 -0.82 -13.59 11.73
C PRO A 164 -2.33 -13.85 11.74
N GLU A 165 -2.89 -14.15 12.91
CA GLU A 165 -4.34 -14.38 13.10
C GLU A 165 -5.14 -13.07 13.18
N PHE A 166 -4.47 -11.90 13.18
CA PHE A 166 -5.17 -10.63 13.24
C PHE A 166 -6.09 -10.46 12.04
N ASN A 167 -7.37 -10.25 12.32
CA ASN A 167 -8.40 -9.98 11.34
C ASN A 167 -9.24 -8.77 11.80
N ARG A 168 -9.31 -7.74 10.99
CA ARG A 168 -10.02 -6.50 11.34
C ARG A 168 -11.50 -6.73 11.63
N GLU A 169 -12.16 -7.63 10.91
CA GLU A 169 -13.58 -7.95 11.11
C GLU A 169 -13.87 -8.60 12.48
N ILE A 170 -12.86 -9.27 13.04
CA ILE A 170 -12.97 -9.98 14.32
C ILE A 170 -12.38 -9.16 15.47
N HIS A 171 -11.20 -8.55 15.23
CA HIS A 171 -10.38 -7.96 16.30
C HIS A 171 -10.51 -6.44 16.41
N VAL A 172 -11.14 -5.77 15.44
CA VAL A 172 -11.44 -4.33 15.52
C VAL A 172 -12.91 -4.16 15.84
N ILE A 173 -13.19 -3.47 16.94
CA ILE A 173 -14.53 -3.18 17.41
C ILE A 173 -14.82 -1.69 17.31
N ASP A 174 -16.09 -1.34 17.25
CA ASP A 174 -16.51 0.05 17.24
C ASP A 174 -16.06 0.79 18.52
N GLN A 175 -15.76 2.06 18.36
CA GLN A 175 -15.32 2.91 19.47
C GLN A 175 -16.44 3.01 20.53
N PHE A 176 -16.06 2.84 21.78
CA PHE A 176 -16.96 2.99 22.94
C PHE A 176 -16.23 3.64 24.11
N ASP A 177 -17.00 4.18 25.05
CA ASP A 177 -16.46 4.76 26.28
C ASP A 177 -16.02 3.66 27.26
N ILE A 178 -14.71 3.59 27.53
CA ILE A 178 -14.16 2.59 28.45
C ILE A 178 -14.56 2.94 29.90
N PRO A 179 -15.26 2.05 30.61
CA PRO A 179 -15.70 2.28 31.98
C PRO A 179 -14.54 2.64 32.91
N LYS A 180 -14.78 3.55 33.87
CA LYS A 180 -13.74 4.03 34.77
C LYS A 180 -13.19 2.96 35.71
N ASN A 181 -13.98 1.94 36.00
CA ASN A 181 -13.64 0.83 36.88
C ASN A 181 -12.85 -0.29 36.20
N TRP A 182 -12.63 -0.22 34.89
CA TRP A 182 -11.78 -1.20 34.20
C TRP A 182 -10.31 -0.94 34.50
N VAL A 183 -9.55 -2.02 34.65
CA VAL A 183 -8.09 -1.95 34.79
C VAL A 183 -7.51 -1.40 33.49
N LYS A 184 -6.65 -0.39 33.63
CA LYS A 184 -5.97 0.24 32.49
C LYS A 184 -4.48 0.24 32.75
N PHE A 185 -3.71 -0.08 31.72
CA PHE A 185 -2.24 -0.01 31.76
C PHE A 185 -1.69 0.39 30.40
N ARG A 186 -0.41 0.60 30.32
CA ARG A 186 0.30 0.88 29.08
C ARG A 186 1.58 0.06 29.00
N ALA A 187 1.96 -0.32 27.77
CA ALA A 187 3.27 -0.86 27.46
C ALA A 187 4.02 0.12 26.57
N CYS A 188 5.33 0.15 26.70
CA CYS A 188 6.22 0.97 25.90
C CYS A 188 7.36 0.12 25.38
N ASP A 189 7.59 0.17 24.10
CA ASP A 189 8.77 -0.35 23.43
C ASP A 189 9.61 0.83 22.95
N TYR A 190 10.82 0.96 23.49
CA TYR A 190 11.71 2.07 23.17
C TYR A 190 12.71 1.68 22.09
N GLY A 191 12.58 2.32 20.91
CA GLY A 191 13.51 2.12 19.81
C GLY A 191 14.64 3.15 19.83
N TYR A 192 15.89 2.68 19.92
CA TYR A 192 17.07 3.53 19.77
C TYR A 192 17.41 3.63 18.28
N GLY A 193 17.16 4.82 17.65
CA GLY A 193 17.34 5.01 16.22
C GLY A 193 16.29 4.27 15.36
N SER A 194 15.20 3.83 15.98
CA SER A 194 14.03 3.20 15.36
C SER A 194 12.75 3.74 15.99
N PHE A 195 11.58 3.34 15.47
CA PHE A 195 10.31 3.76 16.06
C PHE A 195 10.17 3.26 17.50
N SER A 196 9.78 4.17 18.39
CA SER A 196 9.29 3.84 19.72
C SER A 196 7.78 3.75 19.68
N ALA A 197 7.19 2.78 20.36
CA ALA A 197 5.76 2.58 20.43
C ALA A 197 5.27 2.60 21.89
N VAL A 198 4.14 3.24 22.12
CA VAL A 198 3.40 3.18 23.39
C VAL A 198 1.97 2.76 23.09
N VAL A 199 1.51 1.71 23.75
CA VAL A 199 0.16 1.18 23.56
C VAL A 199 -0.59 1.20 24.88
N TRP A 200 -1.82 1.69 24.88
CA TRP A 200 -2.71 1.74 26.05
C TRP A 200 -3.76 0.65 25.97
N PHE A 201 -3.90 -0.07 27.06
CA PHE A 201 -4.78 -1.22 27.20
C PHE A 201 -5.83 -0.99 28.27
N ALA A 202 -7.00 -1.55 28.04
CA ALA A 202 -8.04 -1.75 29.06
C ALA A 202 -8.39 -3.24 29.13
N VAL A 203 -8.63 -3.75 30.34
CA VAL A 203 -9.07 -5.12 30.57
C VAL A 203 -10.55 -5.12 30.91
N SER A 204 -11.36 -5.81 30.10
CA SER A 204 -12.79 -5.97 30.34
C SER A 204 -13.05 -6.93 31.52
N PRO A 205 -14.26 -6.94 32.09
CA PRO A 205 -14.66 -7.92 33.13
C PRO A 205 -14.60 -9.39 32.65
N SER A 206 -14.66 -9.61 31.33
CA SER A 206 -14.49 -10.92 30.68
C SER A 206 -13.03 -11.23 30.32
N GLU A 207 -12.08 -10.49 30.90
CA GLU A 207 -10.64 -10.65 30.69
C GLU A 207 -10.14 -10.38 29.26
N GLN A 208 -10.97 -9.73 28.43
CA GLN A 208 -10.53 -9.31 27.08
C GLN A 208 -9.62 -8.10 27.19
N LEU A 209 -8.53 -8.14 26.44
CA LEU A 209 -7.58 -7.05 26.32
C LEU A 209 -7.96 -6.14 25.16
N ILE A 210 -8.26 -4.88 25.44
CA ILE A 210 -8.69 -3.89 24.47
C ILE A 210 -7.62 -2.81 24.33
N VAL A 211 -7.07 -2.68 23.12
CA VAL A 211 -6.20 -1.57 22.74
C VAL A 211 -7.08 -0.38 22.38
N TYR A 212 -6.92 0.72 23.09
CA TYR A 212 -7.76 1.90 22.85
C TYR A 212 -6.98 3.16 22.45
N ARG A 213 -5.65 3.09 22.51
CA ARG A 213 -4.78 4.19 22.09
C ARG A 213 -3.40 3.66 21.75
N GLU A 214 -2.83 4.22 20.70
CA GLU A 214 -1.46 3.99 20.27
C GLU A 214 -0.74 5.31 20.06
N LEU A 215 0.55 5.34 20.32
CA LEU A 215 1.47 6.39 19.91
C LEU A 215 2.73 5.71 19.40
N SER A 216 3.10 5.99 18.15
CA SER A 216 4.39 5.60 17.58
C SER A 216 5.11 6.83 17.06
N SER A 217 6.41 6.93 17.34
CA SER A 217 7.26 8.04 16.92
C SER A 217 8.70 7.59 16.75
N LEU A 218 9.37 8.18 15.78
CA LEU A 218 10.84 8.15 15.69
C LEU A 218 11.38 9.11 16.77
N ILE A 219 12.26 8.64 17.62
CA ILE A 219 12.95 9.46 18.63
C ILE A 219 14.42 9.62 18.23
#